data_b0a4a1b3ad8093446af2ed77a046ba29
#
_entry.id   b0a4a1b3ad8093446af2ed77a046ba29
#
_cell.length_a   1.000
_cell.length_b   1.000
_cell.length_c   1.000
_cell.angle_alpha   90.00
_cell.angle_beta   90.00
_cell.angle_gamma   90.00
#
_symmetry.space_group_name_H-M   'P 1'
#
loop_
_entity.id
_entity.type
_entity.pdbx_description
1 polymer ?
#
loop_
_entity_poly.entity_id
_entity_poly.type
_entity_poly.pdbx_seq_one_letter_code
_entity_poly.pdbx_strand_id
1 'polypeptide(L)'
;MKIAVVAANGRAARKIISEAVSRGLEVTAFGRRDNNTDAQHYVKKDIFDLTKEDLAGFDAVVDAFGAWTEETLPMHSTSLAHLSDILSGSDTRLLVVGGAGSLYTDASHKLMISEAPDFPDDYKPVANAMA
;
A
#
# COMPACT_ATOMS: atom_id res chain seq x y z
N MET A 1 -0.34 16.49 11.33
CA MET A 1 -0.36 15.03 11.19
C MET A 1 0.85 14.58 10.38
N LYS A 2 1.53 13.58 10.86
CA LYS A 2 2.69 12.97 10.17
C LYS A 2 2.26 11.64 9.56
N ILE A 3 2.46 11.49 8.26
CA ILE A 3 2.16 10.23 7.57
C ILE A 3 3.40 9.70 6.85
N ALA A 4 3.51 8.38 6.79
CA ALA A 4 4.50 7.68 6.00
C ALA A 4 3.80 7.01 4.82
N VAL A 5 4.39 7.08 3.63
CA VAL A 5 3.89 6.37 2.46
C VAL A 5 4.99 5.39 2.03
N VAL A 6 4.69 4.10 2.07
CA VAL A 6 5.63 3.05 1.69
C VAL A 6 5.37 2.61 0.25
N ALA A 7 6.42 2.10 -0.40
CA ALA A 7 6.43 1.81 -1.84
C ALA A 7 6.08 3.07 -2.66
N ALA A 8 6.73 4.18 -2.32
CA ALA A 8 6.34 5.52 -2.73
C ALA A 8 6.58 5.86 -4.19
N ASN A 9 7.34 5.06 -4.93
CA ASN A 9 7.70 5.37 -6.32
C ASN A 9 6.59 5.04 -7.32
N GLY A 10 5.55 4.37 -6.88
CA GLY A 10 4.43 3.98 -7.73
C GLY A 10 3.49 5.14 -8.05
N ARG A 11 2.64 4.92 -9.06
CA ARG A 11 1.71 5.94 -9.56
C ARG A 11 0.69 6.39 -8.50
N ALA A 12 0.06 5.44 -7.81
CA ALA A 12 -0.92 5.75 -6.78
C ALA A 12 -0.26 6.45 -5.58
N ALA A 13 0.90 5.98 -5.16
CA ALA A 13 1.64 6.56 -4.06
C ALA A 13 1.99 8.03 -4.33
N ARG A 14 2.47 8.34 -5.53
CA ARG A 14 2.83 9.74 -5.88
C ARG A 14 1.63 10.67 -5.83
N LYS A 15 0.45 10.20 -6.27
CA LYS A 15 -0.79 10.99 -6.18
C LYS A 15 -1.23 11.22 -4.75
N ILE A 16 -1.13 10.21 -3.92
CA ILE A 16 -1.45 10.30 -2.49
C ILE A 16 -0.52 11.32 -1.81
N ILE A 17 0.77 11.24 -2.10
CA ILE A 17 1.77 12.14 -1.53
C ILE A 17 1.49 13.58 -1.95
N SER A 18 1.25 13.84 -3.24
CA SER A 18 0.95 15.19 -3.73
C SER A 18 -0.28 15.78 -3.04
N GLU A 19 -1.34 15.01 -2.90
CA GLU A 19 -2.56 15.46 -2.22
C GLU A 19 -2.31 15.73 -0.75
N ALA A 20 -1.60 14.84 -0.06
CA ALA A 20 -1.29 15.01 1.36
C ALA A 20 -0.44 16.26 1.60
N VAL A 21 0.58 16.49 0.78
CA VAL A 21 1.43 17.68 0.87
C VAL A 21 0.60 18.95 0.63
N SER A 22 -0.28 18.92 -0.37
CA SER A 22 -1.15 20.08 -0.66
C SER A 22 -2.10 20.42 0.47
N ARG A 23 -2.45 19.44 1.31
CA ARG A 23 -3.30 19.62 2.50
C ARG A 23 -2.52 20.01 3.75
N GLY A 24 -1.22 20.25 3.64
CA GLY A 24 -0.37 20.67 4.75
C GLY A 24 0.06 19.55 5.68
N LEU A 25 -0.06 18.29 5.27
CA LEU A 25 0.41 17.16 6.06
C LEU A 25 1.93 17.01 5.89
N GLU A 26 2.62 16.54 6.94
CA GLU A 26 4.03 16.19 6.88
C GLU A 26 4.14 14.76 6.37
N VAL A 27 4.79 14.59 5.20
CA VAL A 27 4.88 13.30 4.52
C VAL A 27 6.32 12.84 4.43
N THR A 28 6.57 11.61 4.89
CA THR A 28 7.84 10.89 4.65
C THR A 28 7.55 9.73 3.70
N ALA A 29 8.27 9.69 2.59
CA ALA A 29 8.13 8.64 1.59
C ALA A 29 9.26 7.63 1.72
N PHE A 30 8.92 6.35 1.59
CA PHE A 30 9.88 5.25 1.58
C PHE A 30 9.76 4.52 0.24
N GLY A 31 10.86 4.45 -0.51
CA GLY A 31 10.87 3.80 -1.81
C GLY A 31 12.21 3.17 -2.13
N ARG A 32 12.20 2.25 -3.09
CA ARG A 32 13.40 1.54 -3.52
C ARG A 32 14.27 2.34 -4.49
N ARG A 33 13.67 3.33 -5.15
CA ARG A 33 14.32 4.14 -6.19
C ARG A 33 14.65 5.52 -5.66
N ASP A 34 15.26 6.35 -6.50
CA ASP A 34 15.47 7.73 -6.16
C ASP A 34 14.14 8.47 -6.03
N ASN A 35 14.11 9.53 -5.24
CA ASN A 35 12.90 10.28 -4.97
C ASN A 35 12.31 10.88 -6.25
N ASN A 36 11.11 10.44 -6.60
CA ASN A 36 10.31 10.99 -7.71
C ASN A 36 8.99 11.58 -7.19
N THR A 37 8.93 11.93 -5.90
CA THR A 37 7.71 12.37 -5.22
C THR A 37 7.83 13.80 -4.71
N ASP A 38 6.71 14.38 -4.27
CA ASP A 38 6.65 15.72 -3.68
C ASP A 38 6.81 15.71 -2.15
N ALA A 39 7.14 14.56 -1.54
CA ALA A 39 7.27 14.43 -0.10
C ALA A 39 8.37 15.35 0.46
N GLN A 40 8.12 15.94 1.62
CA GLN A 40 9.12 16.77 2.31
C GLN A 40 10.33 15.95 2.76
N HIS A 41 10.11 14.68 3.09
CA HIS A 41 11.17 13.76 3.51
C HIS A 41 11.10 12.48 2.68
N TYR A 42 12.25 11.95 2.32
CA TYR A 42 12.35 10.71 1.54
C TYR A 42 13.45 9.82 2.08
N VAL A 43 13.14 8.53 2.25
CA VAL A 43 14.10 7.50 2.65
C VAL A 43 14.14 6.42 1.57
N LYS A 44 15.32 6.19 1.00
CA LYS A 44 15.51 5.14 0.00
C LYS A 44 15.68 3.80 0.71
N LYS A 45 14.60 3.02 0.80
CA LYS A 45 14.58 1.75 1.51
C LYS A 45 13.46 0.86 0.99
N ASP A 46 13.77 -0.44 0.79
CA ASP A 46 12.76 -1.41 0.37
C ASP A 46 11.76 -1.66 1.51
N ILE A 47 10.51 -1.96 1.17
CA ILE A 47 9.45 -2.23 2.15
C ILE A 47 9.84 -3.37 3.10
N PHE A 48 10.55 -4.39 2.61
CA PHE A 48 10.97 -5.53 3.43
C PHE A 48 12.13 -5.21 4.38
N ASP A 49 12.82 -4.09 4.16
CA ASP A 49 13.92 -3.62 5.01
C ASP A 49 13.46 -2.64 6.08
N LEU A 50 12.19 -2.24 6.06
CA LEU A 50 11.64 -1.33 7.05
C LEU A 50 11.59 -1.99 8.43
N THR A 51 11.89 -1.19 9.44
CA THR A 51 11.87 -1.63 10.84
C THR A 51 10.82 -0.86 11.63
N LYS A 52 10.56 -1.32 12.85
CA LYS A 52 9.65 -0.63 13.76
C LYS A 52 10.09 0.82 14.03
N GLU A 53 11.40 1.04 14.14
CA GLU A 53 11.98 2.36 14.36
C GLU A 53 11.77 3.28 13.16
N ASP A 54 11.84 2.75 11.93
CA ASP A 54 11.61 3.53 10.71
C ASP A 54 10.21 4.14 10.69
N LEU A 55 9.23 3.43 11.20
CA LEU A 55 7.84 3.86 11.18
C LEU A 55 7.34 4.42 12.53
N ALA A 56 8.24 4.58 13.49
CA ALA A 56 7.88 5.16 14.78
C ALA A 56 7.55 6.65 14.65
N GLY A 57 6.54 7.09 15.40
CA GLY A 57 6.17 8.51 15.47
C GLY A 57 5.25 9.00 14.36
N PHE A 58 4.83 8.14 13.46
CA PHE A 58 3.84 8.49 12.44
C PHE A 58 2.42 8.25 12.95
N ASP A 59 1.50 9.13 12.56
CA ASP A 59 0.08 8.98 12.88
C ASP A 59 -0.56 7.90 12.02
N ALA A 60 -0.11 7.80 10.76
CA ALA A 60 -0.60 6.79 9.81
C ALA A 60 0.50 6.38 8.84
N VAL A 61 0.43 5.13 8.39
CA VAL A 61 1.27 4.58 7.32
C VAL A 61 0.35 4.16 6.18
N VAL A 62 0.64 4.62 4.97
CA VAL A 62 -0.09 4.25 3.76
C VAL A 62 0.74 3.23 3.00
N ASP A 63 0.21 2.02 2.84
CA ASP A 63 0.82 0.96 2.05
C ASP A 63 0.30 1.05 0.62
N ALA A 64 1.16 1.51 -0.29
CA ALA A 64 0.85 1.63 -1.72
C ALA A 64 1.64 0.61 -2.55
N PHE A 65 2.00 -0.52 -1.95
CA PHE A 65 2.75 -1.59 -2.63
C PHE A 65 1.95 -2.14 -3.81
N GLY A 66 2.64 -2.35 -4.94
CA GLY A 66 2.06 -2.99 -6.11
C GLY A 66 3.03 -3.95 -6.75
N ALA A 67 2.52 -5.10 -7.20
CA ALA A 67 3.27 -6.11 -7.92
C ALA A 67 2.37 -6.69 -9.01
N TRP A 68 2.89 -6.81 -10.23
CA TRP A 68 2.10 -7.11 -11.41
C TRP A 68 2.56 -8.38 -12.14
N THR A 69 3.76 -8.88 -11.86
CA THR A 69 4.28 -10.12 -12.48
C THR A 69 3.94 -11.33 -11.62
N GLU A 70 3.79 -12.51 -12.22
CA GLU A 70 3.52 -13.75 -11.49
C GLU A 70 4.53 -14.01 -10.36
N GLU A 71 5.80 -13.70 -10.61
CA GLU A 71 6.87 -13.92 -9.64
C GLU A 71 6.74 -13.03 -8.41
N THR A 72 6.21 -11.81 -8.58
CA THR A 72 6.12 -10.82 -7.51
C THR A 72 4.74 -10.72 -6.86
N LEU A 73 3.69 -11.31 -7.46
CA LEU A 73 2.34 -11.25 -6.90
C LEU A 73 2.23 -11.69 -5.43
N PRO A 74 2.90 -12.77 -4.98
CA PRO A 74 2.86 -13.15 -3.57
C PRO A 74 3.36 -12.08 -2.61
N MET A 75 4.14 -11.11 -3.10
CA MET A 75 4.67 -10.02 -2.29
C MET A 75 3.57 -9.06 -1.79
N HIS A 76 2.37 -9.08 -2.36
CA HIS A 76 1.24 -8.34 -1.79
C HIS A 76 0.93 -8.80 -0.36
N SER A 77 0.89 -10.11 -0.15
CA SER A 77 0.62 -10.67 1.19
C SER A 77 1.83 -10.56 2.10
N THR A 78 3.03 -10.86 1.61
CA THR A 78 4.25 -10.85 2.44
C THR A 78 4.63 -9.45 2.86
N SER A 79 4.48 -8.45 1.99
CA SER A 79 4.76 -7.06 2.35
C SER A 79 3.78 -6.53 3.39
N LEU A 80 2.50 -6.85 3.26
CA LEU A 80 1.48 -6.45 4.24
C LEU A 80 1.71 -7.13 5.58
N ALA A 81 2.05 -8.42 5.58
CA ALA A 81 2.38 -9.14 6.81
C ALA A 81 3.57 -8.50 7.52
N HIS A 82 4.60 -8.11 6.79
CA HIS A 82 5.76 -7.43 7.35
C HIS A 82 5.38 -6.10 8.02
N LEU A 83 4.60 -5.26 7.33
CA LEU A 83 4.13 -3.99 7.89
C LEU A 83 3.24 -4.21 9.11
N SER A 84 2.37 -5.19 9.06
CA SER A 84 1.49 -5.52 10.20
C SER A 84 2.30 -5.94 11.41
N ASP A 85 3.36 -6.72 11.24
CA ASP A 85 4.23 -7.15 12.32
C ASP A 85 4.95 -5.97 12.98
N ILE A 86 5.55 -5.08 12.18
CA ILE A 86 6.32 -3.96 12.73
C ILE A 86 5.44 -2.87 13.34
N LEU A 87 4.18 -2.78 12.93
CA LEU A 87 3.22 -1.82 13.49
C LEU A 87 2.35 -2.41 14.60
N SER A 88 2.48 -3.70 14.87
CA SER A 88 1.70 -4.38 15.91
C SER A 88 1.94 -3.74 17.28
N GLY A 89 0.86 -3.44 17.99
CA GLY A 89 0.93 -2.82 19.31
C GLY A 89 1.20 -1.31 19.30
N SER A 90 1.37 -0.69 18.14
CA SER A 90 1.54 0.76 18.03
C SER A 90 0.19 1.45 17.84
N ASP A 91 0.16 2.77 18.07
CA ASP A 91 -1.02 3.60 17.82
C ASP A 91 -1.09 4.09 16.36
N THR A 92 -0.13 3.71 15.53
CA THR A 92 -0.07 4.11 14.14
C THR A 92 -1.12 3.35 13.32
N ARG A 93 -1.94 4.08 12.57
CA ARG A 93 -2.94 3.49 11.69
C ARG A 93 -2.29 3.04 10.39
N LEU A 94 -2.64 1.85 9.93
CA LEU A 94 -2.20 1.32 8.63
C LEU A 94 -3.36 1.39 7.63
N LEU A 95 -3.12 2.09 6.51
CA LEU A 95 -4.06 2.21 5.40
C LEU A 95 -3.46 1.49 4.20
N VAL A 96 -4.20 0.59 3.60
CA VAL A 96 -3.73 -0.22 2.47
C VAL A 96 -4.47 0.19 1.20
N VAL A 97 -3.70 0.48 0.14
CA VAL A 97 -4.27 0.66 -1.19
C VAL A 97 -4.46 -0.73 -1.79
N GLY A 98 -5.67 -1.23 -1.66
CA GLY A 98 -6.04 -2.56 -2.15
C GLY A 98 -6.78 -2.51 -3.47
N GLY A 99 -7.28 -3.66 -3.89
CA GLY A 99 -8.09 -3.79 -5.08
C GLY A 99 -9.57 -4.00 -4.73
N ALA A 100 -10.45 -3.61 -5.65
CA ALA A 100 -11.88 -3.80 -5.49
C ALA A 100 -12.34 -5.24 -5.73
N GLY A 101 -11.44 -6.10 -6.26
CA GLY A 101 -11.78 -7.49 -6.60
C GLY A 101 -12.29 -8.32 -5.43
N SER A 102 -11.88 -7.99 -4.20
CA SER A 102 -12.33 -8.69 -3.00
C SER A 102 -13.64 -8.15 -2.43
N LEU A 103 -14.17 -7.07 -2.97
CA LEU A 103 -15.47 -6.54 -2.57
C LEU A 103 -16.58 -7.46 -3.06
N TYR A 104 -17.61 -7.62 -2.23
CA TYR A 104 -18.78 -8.40 -2.64
C TYR A 104 -19.66 -7.61 -3.60
N THR A 105 -20.33 -8.32 -4.51
CA THR A 105 -21.19 -7.69 -5.53
C THR A 105 -22.49 -7.15 -4.95
N ASP A 106 -22.92 -7.69 -3.79
CA ASP A 106 -24.14 -7.26 -3.10
C ASP A 106 -24.05 -7.58 -1.60
N ALA A 107 -25.11 -7.26 -0.87
CA ALA A 107 -25.17 -7.45 0.57
C ALA A 107 -25.25 -8.93 1.01
N SER A 108 -25.43 -9.88 0.07
CA SER A 108 -25.47 -11.31 0.41
C SER A 108 -24.09 -11.88 0.73
N HIS A 109 -23.01 -11.20 0.33
CA HIS A 109 -21.61 -11.61 0.55
C HIS A 109 -21.28 -12.99 -0.05
N LYS A 110 -21.94 -13.35 -1.18
CA LYS A 110 -21.76 -14.65 -1.82
C LYS A 110 -20.77 -14.63 -2.97
N LEU A 111 -20.63 -13.47 -3.65
CA LEU A 111 -19.79 -13.35 -4.84
C LEU A 111 -18.95 -12.08 -4.77
N MET A 112 -17.62 -12.23 -4.84
CA MET A 112 -16.71 -11.11 -4.95
C MET A 112 -16.66 -10.62 -6.39
N ILE A 113 -16.27 -9.35 -6.59
CA ILE A 113 -16.17 -8.75 -7.93
C ILE A 113 -15.21 -9.55 -8.82
N SER A 114 -14.08 -10.04 -8.27
CA SER A 114 -13.11 -10.84 -9.04
C SER A 114 -13.67 -12.19 -9.49
N GLU A 115 -14.73 -12.68 -8.85
CA GLU A 115 -15.40 -13.94 -9.20
C GLU A 115 -16.55 -13.75 -10.20
N ALA A 116 -16.94 -12.51 -10.46
CA ALA A 116 -18.05 -12.22 -11.37
C ALA A 116 -17.69 -12.61 -12.83
N PRO A 117 -18.68 -13.07 -13.63
CA PRO A 117 -18.40 -13.56 -14.98
C PRO A 117 -17.82 -12.51 -15.94
N ASP A 118 -18.10 -11.24 -15.71
CA ASP A 118 -17.62 -10.12 -16.52
C ASP A 118 -16.28 -9.55 -16.05
N PHE A 119 -15.69 -10.10 -14.98
CA PHE A 119 -14.38 -9.64 -14.51
C PHE A 119 -13.29 -10.09 -15.49
N PRO A 120 -12.42 -9.17 -15.97
CA PRO A 120 -11.38 -9.52 -16.94
C PRO A 120 -10.41 -10.57 -16.41
N ASP A 121 -10.19 -11.65 -17.18
CA ASP A 121 -9.31 -12.74 -16.77
C ASP A 121 -7.87 -12.28 -16.55
N ASP A 122 -7.40 -11.29 -17.31
CA ASP A 122 -6.04 -10.76 -17.19
C ASP A 122 -5.77 -10.13 -15.81
N TYR A 123 -6.81 -9.67 -15.11
CA TYR A 123 -6.69 -9.03 -13.81
C TYR A 123 -6.95 -9.97 -12.63
N LYS A 124 -7.43 -11.19 -12.88
CA LYS A 124 -7.72 -12.14 -11.78
C LYS A 124 -6.52 -12.48 -10.90
N PRO A 125 -5.31 -12.75 -11.47
CA PRO A 125 -4.16 -13.05 -10.62
C PRO A 125 -3.82 -11.93 -9.65
N VAL A 126 -3.85 -10.67 -10.12
CA VAL A 126 -3.60 -9.50 -9.27
C VAL A 126 -4.71 -9.32 -8.24
N ALA A 127 -5.97 -9.42 -8.65
CA ALA A 127 -7.11 -9.29 -7.75
C ALA A 127 -7.07 -10.33 -6.63
N ASN A 128 -6.72 -11.57 -6.96
CA ASN A 128 -6.61 -12.64 -5.96
C ASN A 128 -5.44 -12.41 -5.01
N ALA A 129 -4.31 -11.90 -5.51
CA ALA A 129 -3.15 -11.61 -4.67
C ALA A 129 -3.41 -10.46 -3.69
N MET A 130 -4.27 -9.51 -4.08
CA MET A 130 -4.63 -8.34 -3.24
C MET A 130 -5.80 -8.61 -2.30
N ALA A 131 -6.52 -9.70 -2.51
CA ALA A 131 -7.61 -10.09 -1.63
C ALA A 131 -7.06 -10.70 -0.33
#